data_131cacd1e1d66e4e919e3e02d6d0ad9f
#
_entry.id   131cacd1e1d66e4e919e3e02d6d0ad9f
#
_cell.length_a   1.000
_cell.length_b   1.000
_cell.length_c   1.000
_cell.angle_alpha   90.00
_cell.angle_beta   90.00
_cell.angle_gamma   90.00
#
_symmetry.space_group_name_H-M   'P 1'
#
loop_
_entity.id
_entity.type
_entity.pdbx_description
1 polymer ?
#
loop_
_entity_poly.entity_id
_entity_poly.type
_entity_poly.pdbx_seq_one_letter_code
_entity_poly.pdbx_strand_id
1 'polypeptide(L)' 'MDNSSEKAFLIAFGKNLRKVRTEKGFTQAQLANDLGVEISQISRIERGIINTSIGNANDIAKVLKIDLKELFSF' A
#
# COMPACT_ATOMS: atom_id res chain seq x y z
N MET A 1 -20.38 -1.70 10.46
CA MET A 1 -19.43 -0.68 9.99
C MET A 1 -19.93 -0.10 8.68
N ASP A 2 -19.95 1.20 8.53
CA ASP A 2 -20.42 1.79 7.30
C ASP A 2 -19.31 1.90 6.26
N ASN A 3 -19.70 2.11 4.98
CA ASN A 3 -18.75 2.20 3.87
C ASN A 3 -17.85 3.43 3.96
N SER A 4 -18.31 4.49 4.64
CA SER A 4 -17.52 5.71 4.79
C SER A 4 -16.29 5.50 5.64
N SER A 5 -16.42 4.75 6.75
CA SER A 5 -15.30 4.43 7.64
C SER A 5 -14.26 3.57 6.93
N GLU A 6 -14.71 2.55 6.22
CA GLU A 6 -13.80 1.70 5.46
C GLU A 6 -13.09 2.48 4.37
N LYS A 7 -13.84 3.29 3.63
CA LYS A 7 -13.28 4.10 2.55
C LYS A 7 -12.23 5.07 3.08
N ALA A 8 -12.52 5.76 4.19
CA ALA A 8 -11.58 6.69 4.80
C ALA A 8 -10.30 5.97 5.24
N PHE A 9 -10.44 4.78 5.80
CA PHE A 9 -9.30 3.97 6.21
C PHE A 9 -8.43 3.58 5.01
N LEU A 10 -9.05 3.11 3.92
CA LEU A 10 -8.31 2.69 2.73
C LEU A 10 -7.58 3.86 2.09
N ILE A 11 -8.18 5.05 2.08
CA ILE A 11 -7.53 6.25 1.57
C ILE A 11 -6.32 6.61 2.43
N ALA A 12 -6.48 6.56 3.76
CA ALA A 12 -5.37 6.86 4.68
C ALA A 12 -4.24 5.84 4.54
N PHE A 13 -4.59 4.56 4.44
CA PHE A 13 -3.61 3.50 4.22
C PHE A 13 -2.85 3.72 2.92
N GLY A 14 -3.58 4.03 1.85
CA GLY A 14 -2.97 4.23 0.52
C GLY A 14 -2.02 5.43 0.50
N LYS A 15 -2.39 6.52 1.16
CA LYS A 15 -1.51 7.69 1.29
C LYS A 15 -0.24 7.35 2.05
N ASN A 16 -0.37 6.59 3.13
CA ASN A 16 0.79 6.18 3.92
C ASN A 16 1.69 5.25 3.13
N LEU A 17 1.11 4.31 2.38
CA LEU A 17 1.90 3.43 1.52
C LEU A 17 2.70 4.24 0.51
N ARG A 18 2.08 5.21 -0.14
CA ARG A 18 2.77 6.07 -1.10
C ARG A 18 3.93 6.82 -0.44
N LYS A 19 3.68 7.37 0.76
CA LYS A 19 4.71 8.08 1.52
C LYS A 19 5.90 7.18 1.81
N VAL A 20 5.65 6.00 2.37
CA VAL A 20 6.72 5.05 2.74
C VAL A 20 7.45 4.57 1.48
N ARG A 21 6.70 4.26 0.42
CA ARG A 21 7.28 3.81 -0.84
C ARG A 21 8.25 4.85 -1.40
N THR A 22 7.82 6.11 -1.46
CA THR A 22 8.66 7.18 -2.01
C THR A 22 9.86 7.46 -1.12
N GLU A 23 9.70 7.39 0.20
CA GLU A 23 10.81 7.54 1.14
C GLU A 23 11.86 6.47 0.96
N LYS A 24 11.45 5.27 0.56
CA LYS A 24 12.37 4.16 0.29
C LYS A 24 12.95 4.20 -1.13
N GLY A 25 12.56 5.18 -1.93
CA GLY A 25 13.10 5.35 -3.27
C GLY A 25 12.49 4.44 -4.33
N PHE A 26 11.33 3.85 -4.06
CA PHE A 26 10.65 2.98 -5.01
C PHE A 26 9.64 3.75 -5.84
N THR A 27 9.63 3.48 -7.15
CA THR A 27 8.51 3.88 -8.01
C THR A 27 7.38 2.86 -7.85
N GLN A 28 6.17 3.22 -8.29
CA GLN A 28 5.07 2.26 -8.34
C GLN A 28 5.44 1.04 -9.20
N ALA A 29 6.09 1.29 -10.33
CA ALA A 29 6.50 0.22 -11.23
C ALA A 29 7.50 -0.74 -10.57
N GLN A 30 8.48 -0.21 -9.85
CA GLN A 30 9.47 -1.04 -9.16
C GLN A 30 8.81 -1.90 -8.09
N LEU A 31 7.93 -1.31 -7.29
CA LEU A 31 7.22 -2.06 -6.26
C LEU A 31 6.35 -3.15 -6.89
N ALA A 32 5.59 -2.81 -7.92
CA ALA A 32 4.74 -3.78 -8.61
C ALA A 32 5.56 -4.93 -9.20
N ASN A 33 6.68 -4.60 -9.83
CA ASN A 33 7.57 -5.62 -10.42
C ASN A 33 8.10 -6.57 -9.35
N ASP A 34 8.57 -6.04 -8.23
CA ASP A 34 9.14 -6.86 -7.17
C ASP A 34 8.08 -7.72 -6.46
N LEU A 35 6.83 -7.27 -6.46
CA LEU A 35 5.71 -8.05 -5.92
C LEU A 35 5.13 -9.04 -6.92
N GLY A 36 5.44 -8.90 -8.20
CA GLY A 36 4.84 -9.73 -9.25
C GLY A 36 3.39 -9.37 -9.55
N VAL A 37 3.01 -8.11 -9.40
CA VAL A 37 1.65 -7.63 -9.67
C VAL A 37 1.68 -6.51 -10.72
N GLU A 38 0.49 -6.15 -11.22
CA GLU A 38 0.37 -5.05 -12.16
C GLU A 38 0.55 -3.71 -11.46
N ILE A 39 1.15 -2.75 -12.15
CA ILE A 39 1.33 -1.39 -11.61
C ILE A 39 -0.03 -0.76 -11.26
N SER A 40 -1.08 -1.07 -12.02
CA SER A 40 -2.42 -0.55 -11.74
C SER A 40 -2.94 -0.99 -10.37
N GLN A 41 -2.54 -2.17 -9.90
CA GLN A 41 -2.92 -2.64 -8.56
C GLN A 41 -2.31 -1.75 -7.48
N ILE A 42 -1.03 -1.41 -7.61
CA ILE A 42 -0.36 -0.51 -6.66
C ILE A 42 -1.03 0.87 -6.69
N SER A 43 -1.29 1.39 -7.88
CA SER A 43 -1.96 2.69 -8.04
C SER A 43 -3.32 2.71 -7.34
N ARG A 44 -4.12 1.65 -7.52
CA ARG A 44 -5.45 1.57 -6.91
C ARG A 44 -5.39 1.46 -5.39
N ILE A 45 -4.41 0.72 -4.86
CA ILE A 45 -4.21 0.64 -3.41
C ILE A 45 -3.84 2.01 -2.86
N GLU A 46 -2.93 2.72 -3.50
CA GLU A 46 -2.47 4.03 -3.04
C GLU A 46 -3.56 5.09 -3.11
N ARG A 47 -4.51 4.94 -4.03
CA ARG A 47 -5.66 5.85 -4.13
C ARG A 47 -6.82 5.47 -3.21
N GLY A 48 -6.71 4.35 -2.52
CA GLY A 48 -7.76 3.88 -1.60
C GLY A 48 -8.97 3.33 -2.33
N ILE A 49 -8.81 2.91 -3.59
CA ILE A 49 -9.92 2.40 -4.40
C ILE A 49 -10.19 0.93 -4.13
N ILE A 50 -9.14 0.15 -3.85
CA ILE A 50 -9.29 -1.28 -3.57
C ILE A 50 -8.75 -1.61 -2.19
N ASN A 51 -9.33 -2.63 -1.59
CA ASN A 51 -8.85 -3.21 -0.35
C ASN A 51 -7.75 -4.21 -0.70
N THR A 52 -6.68 -4.22 0.09
CA THR A 52 -5.64 -5.22 -0.08
C THR A 52 -5.68 -6.19 1.10
N SER A 53 -5.25 -7.42 0.87
CA SER A 53 -5.19 -8.40 1.95
C SER A 53 -4.03 -8.09 2.90
N ILE A 54 -4.13 -8.62 4.12
CA ILE A 54 -3.03 -8.53 5.08
C ILE A 54 -1.79 -9.23 4.54
N GLY A 55 -1.98 -10.34 3.82
CA GLY A 55 -0.87 -11.04 3.17
C GLY A 55 -0.15 -10.15 2.17
N ASN A 56 -0.91 -9.45 1.32
CA ASN A 56 -0.32 -8.52 0.36
C ASN A 56 0.39 -7.36 1.08
N ALA A 57 -0.20 -6.84 2.14
CA ALA A 57 0.43 -5.76 2.93
C ALA A 57 1.76 -6.23 3.50
N ASN A 58 1.81 -7.47 4.00
CA ASN A 58 3.05 -8.04 4.52
C ASN A 58 4.11 -8.18 3.43
N ASP A 59 3.71 -8.62 2.24
CA ASP A 59 4.63 -8.74 1.10
C ASP A 59 5.17 -7.37 0.68
N ILE A 60 4.31 -6.36 0.67
CA ILE A 60 4.73 -4.98 0.38
C ILE A 60 5.79 -4.52 1.40
N ALA A 61 5.53 -4.76 2.68
CA ALA A 61 6.47 -4.39 3.74
C ALA A 61 7.82 -5.07 3.54
N LYS A 62 7.82 -6.35 3.17
CA LYS A 62 9.06 -7.09 2.92
C LYS A 62 9.85 -6.50 1.76
N VAL A 63 9.18 -6.16 0.66
CA VAL A 63 9.84 -5.57 -0.51
C VAL A 63 10.44 -4.21 -0.14
N LEU A 64 9.70 -3.41 0.62
CA LEU A 64 10.16 -2.09 1.06
C LEU A 64 11.16 -2.15 2.22
N LYS A 65 11.38 -3.34 2.78
CA LYS A 65 12.29 -3.59 3.91
C LYS A 65 11.91 -2.75 5.13
N ILE A 66 10.63 -2.77 5.46
CA ILE A 66 10.08 -2.10 6.64
C ILE A 66 9.28 -3.09 7.47
N ASP A 67 9.00 -2.75 8.72
CA ASP A 67 8.06 -3.50 9.54
C ASP A 67 6.64 -3.26 9.03
N LEU A 68 5.82 -4.31 9.07
CA LEU A 68 4.43 -4.21 8.63
C LEU A 68 3.68 -3.07 9.33
N LYS A 69 3.97 -2.85 10.61
CA LYS A 69 3.31 -1.79 11.39
C LYS A 69 3.52 -0.40 10.78
N GLU A 70 4.61 -0.18 10.05
CA GLU A 70 4.88 1.12 9.43
C GLU A 70 3.86 1.46 8.35
N LEU A 71 3.26 0.45 7.72
CA LEU A 71 2.20 0.68 6.73
C LEU A 71 0.91 1.18 7.38
N PHE A 72 0.75 0.98 8.68
CA PHE A 72 -0.46 1.36 9.41
C PHE A 72 -0.21 2.53 10.39
N SER A 73 0.91 3.22 10.26
CA SER A 73 1.27 4.35 11.12
C SER A 73 0.71 5.64 10.53
N PHE A 74 -0.58 5.83 10.74
CA PHE A 74 -1.26 7.03 10.25
C PHE A 74 -2.48 7.38 11.10
#